data_2b65f0e89dd4933cb4611075fa0ec744
#
_entry.id   2b65f0e89dd4933cb4611075fa0ec744
#
_cell.length_a   1.000
_cell.length_b   1.000
_cell.length_c   1.000
_cell.angle_alpha   90.00
_cell.angle_beta   90.00
_cell.angle_gamma   90.00
#
_symmetry.space_group_name_H-M   'P 1'
#
loop_
_entity.id
_entity.type
_entity.pdbx_description
1 polymer ?
#
loop_
_entity_poly.entity_id
_entity_poly.type
_entity_poly.pdbx_seq_one_letter_code
_entity_poly.pdbx_strand_id
1 'polypeptide(L)'
;MRAILLACAAGFALTAPAAAADKFLGRFDKWEAHKGGDGNDAYCFIAALPAKTDGKIAKRGEATLMIAHFPKRKSFGQVQVKAGFALKKGAKVELAVGTKTFKLAADGDAAYGENAKENGEILAALKAGKSAAATGLPGTGPKIVDTYPLDGFGKALAAIDKECGRK
;
A
#
# COMPACT_ATOMS: atom_id res chain seq x y z
N MET A 1 46.98 51.87 16.35
CA MET A 1 46.77 50.89 15.28
C MET A 1 45.93 49.77 15.82
N ARG A 2 44.61 49.71 15.47
CA ARG A 2 43.67 48.66 15.91
C ARG A 2 43.42 47.78 14.70
N ALA A 3 43.84 46.50 14.77
CA ALA A 3 43.58 45.49 13.74
C ALA A 3 42.19 44.89 13.99
N ILE A 4 41.31 45.02 12.97
CA ILE A 4 39.98 44.39 12.94
C ILE A 4 40.13 43.04 12.26
N LEU A 5 39.92 41.94 13.01
CA LEU A 5 39.85 40.57 12.49
C LEU A 5 38.40 40.33 11.97
N LEU A 6 38.24 40.19 10.66
CA LEU A 6 36.98 39.70 10.06
C LEU A 6 36.97 38.14 10.16
N ALA A 7 36.04 37.61 10.94
CA ALA A 7 35.75 36.16 10.95
C ALA A 7 34.73 35.85 9.85
N CYS A 8 35.14 35.14 8.80
CA CYS A 8 34.26 34.57 7.79
C CYS A 8 33.58 33.31 8.37
N ALA A 9 32.31 33.42 8.69
CA ALA A 9 31.49 32.27 9.02
C ALA A 9 31.02 31.57 7.70
N ALA A 10 31.66 30.47 7.35
CA ALA A 10 31.24 29.62 6.24
C ALA A 10 29.98 28.82 6.69
N GLY A 11 28.81 29.23 6.22
CA GLY A 11 27.55 28.50 6.43
C GLY A 11 27.53 27.22 5.59
N PHE A 12 27.59 26.06 6.25
CA PHE A 12 27.32 24.75 5.62
C PHE A 12 25.82 24.62 5.38
N ALA A 13 25.36 24.77 4.15
CA ALA A 13 24.00 24.44 3.76
C ALA A 13 23.85 22.89 3.71
N LEU A 14 23.17 22.31 4.69
CA LEU A 14 22.74 20.92 4.67
C LEU A 14 21.62 20.76 3.63
N THR A 15 21.96 20.29 2.43
CA THR A 15 20.97 19.85 1.45
C THR A 15 20.42 18.49 1.89
N ALA A 16 19.21 18.45 2.45
CA ALA A 16 18.48 17.21 2.66
C ALA A 16 18.18 16.56 1.28
N PRO A 17 18.41 15.25 1.10
CA PRO A 17 18.02 14.57 -0.13
C PRO A 17 16.50 14.66 -0.27
N ALA A 18 16.00 15.24 -1.36
CA ALA A 18 14.61 15.21 -1.73
C ALA A 18 14.24 13.73 -1.99
N ALA A 19 13.32 13.15 -1.20
CA ALA A 19 12.75 11.86 -1.52
C ALA A 19 12.12 11.97 -2.92
N ALA A 20 12.54 11.10 -3.84
CA ALA A 20 11.97 11.07 -5.17
C ALA A 20 10.46 10.79 -5.05
N ALA A 21 9.63 11.67 -5.61
CA ALA A 21 8.19 11.48 -5.64
C ALA A 21 7.86 10.25 -6.49
N ASP A 22 6.87 9.45 -6.06
CA ASP A 22 6.41 8.29 -6.81
C ASP A 22 5.96 8.71 -8.22
N LYS A 23 6.45 8.01 -9.25
CA LYS A 23 6.03 8.20 -10.64
C LYS A 23 4.63 7.62 -10.82
N PHE A 24 3.66 8.46 -11.15
CA PHE A 24 2.32 8.03 -11.53
C PHE A 24 2.35 7.32 -12.89
N LEU A 25 1.85 6.10 -12.96
CA LEU A 25 1.80 5.27 -14.18
C LEU A 25 0.43 5.32 -14.86
N GLY A 26 -0.61 5.65 -14.11
CA GLY A 26 -1.98 5.77 -14.63
C GLY A 26 -3.05 5.46 -13.61
N ARG A 27 -4.28 5.88 -13.96
CA ARG A 27 -5.50 5.55 -13.22
C ARG A 27 -6.37 4.63 -14.08
N PHE A 28 -6.84 3.56 -13.49
CA PHE A 28 -7.67 2.53 -14.09
C PHE A 28 -8.92 2.37 -13.25
N ASP A 29 -9.97 3.08 -13.60
CA ASP A 29 -11.19 3.23 -12.81
C ASP A 29 -10.91 3.73 -11.39
N LYS A 30 -11.01 2.86 -10.37
CA LYS A 30 -10.76 3.19 -8.96
C LYS A 30 -9.34 2.84 -8.49
N TRP A 31 -8.51 2.30 -9.37
CA TRP A 31 -7.13 1.88 -9.08
C TRP A 31 -6.12 2.84 -9.66
N GLU A 32 -5.15 3.22 -8.88
CA GLU A 32 -3.98 3.99 -9.32
C GLU A 32 -2.74 3.10 -9.34
N ALA A 33 -1.91 3.28 -10.37
CA ALA A 33 -0.64 2.58 -10.52
C ALA A 33 0.52 3.57 -10.39
N HIS A 34 1.54 3.18 -9.65
CA HIS A 34 2.70 3.99 -9.33
C HIS A 34 3.99 3.19 -9.38
N LYS A 35 5.11 3.89 -9.57
CA LYS A 35 6.46 3.38 -9.36
C LYS A 35 7.20 4.32 -8.44
N GLY A 36 7.83 3.78 -7.41
CA GLY A 36 8.65 4.53 -6.48
C GLY A 36 10.02 3.92 -6.30
N GLY A 37 10.84 4.61 -5.52
CA GLY A 37 12.20 4.22 -5.23
C GLY A 37 13.12 4.16 -6.45
N ASP A 38 14.41 4.03 -6.20
CA ASP A 38 15.44 3.96 -7.22
C ASP A 38 16.37 2.78 -7.01
N GLY A 39 17.00 2.29 -8.08
CA GLY A 39 18.03 1.24 -8.01
C GLY A 39 17.54 -0.03 -7.32
N ASN A 40 18.11 -0.34 -6.15
CA ASN A 40 17.79 -1.55 -5.39
C ASN A 40 16.48 -1.45 -4.59
N ASP A 41 16.01 -0.25 -4.33
CA ASP A 41 14.78 0.02 -3.60
C ASP A 41 13.58 0.33 -4.50
N ALA A 42 13.74 0.17 -5.83
CA ALA A 42 12.66 0.36 -6.78
C ALA A 42 11.49 -0.61 -6.52
N TYR A 43 10.28 -0.06 -6.53
CA TYR A 43 9.02 -0.80 -6.38
C TYR A 43 7.95 -0.25 -7.31
N CYS A 44 6.97 -1.08 -7.64
CA CYS A 44 5.74 -0.64 -8.29
C CYS A 44 4.56 -1.08 -7.43
N PHE A 45 3.52 -0.26 -7.40
CA PHE A 45 2.31 -0.64 -6.68
C PHE A 45 1.05 -0.12 -7.36
N ILE A 46 -0.05 -0.79 -7.08
CA ILE A 46 -1.39 -0.29 -7.33
C ILE A 46 -2.11 -0.14 -6.00
N ALA A 47 -2.96 0.87 -5.91
CA ALA A 47 -3.76 1.14 -4.73
C ALA A 47 -5.17 1.60 -5.09
N ALA A 48 -6.13 1.25 -4.24
CA ALA A 48 -7.49 1.77 -4.29
C ALA A 48 -7.95 2.19 -2.90
N LEU A 49 -8.75 3.25 -2.84
CA LEU A 49 -9.50 3.64 -1.65
C LEU A 49 -10.81 2.85 -1.58
N PRO A 50 -11.36 2.61 -0.38
CA PRO A 50 -12.67 1.98 -0.26
C PRO A 50 -13.77 2.90 -0.84
N ALA A 51 -14.70 2.32 -1.59
CA ALA A 51 -15.90 3.02 -2.04
C ALA A 51 -16.97 3.09 -0.95
N LYS A 52 -16.92 2.17 0.02
CA LYS A 52 -17.84 2.11 1.15
C LYS A 52 -17.10 1.64 2.39
N THR A 53 -17.44 2.23 3.54
CA THR A 53 -16.99 1.80 4.87
C THR A 53 -18.21 1.60 5.76
N ASP A 54 -18.32 0.41 6.35
CA ASP A 54 -19.28 0.12 7.40
C ASP A 54 -18.58 0.08 8.77
N GLY A 55 -19.19 0.68 9.76
CA GLY A 55 -18.59 0.94 11.07
C GLY A 55 -18.03 2.37 11.18
N LYS A 56 -17.78 2.81 12.41
CA LYS A 56 -17.22 4.14 12.68
C LYS A 56 -16.08 4.03 13.69
N ILE A 57 -15.00 4.74 13.41
CA ILE A 57 -13.86 4.91 14.30
C ILE A 57 -13.40 6.37 14.28
N ALA A 58 -13.13 6.96 15.44
CA ALA A 58 -12.66 8.33 15.54
C ALA A 58 -11.21 8.44 15.01
N LYS A 59 -10.90 9.57 14.37
CA LYS A 59 -9.55 9.89 13.86
C LYS A 59 -8.94 8.80 13.00
N ARG A 60 -9.72 8.23 12.09
CA ARG A 60 -9.25 7.26 11.11
C ARG A 60 -8.35 7.93 10.08
N GLY A 61 -7.18 7.36 9.84
CA GLY A 61 -6.32 7.67 8.71
C GLY A 61 -6.84 7.06 7.40
N GLU A 62 -6.07 7.20 6.34
CA GLU A 62 -6.41 6.64 5.04
C GLU A 62 -6.39 5.11 5.06
N ALA A 63 -7.44 4.51 4.49
CA ALA A 63 -7.54 3.07 4.27
C ALA A 63 -7.28 2.75 2.80
N THR A 64 -6.50 1.71 2.52
CA THR A 64 -6.18 1.30 1.14
C THR A 64 -6.11 -0.22 1.01
N LEU A 65 -6.48 -0.73 -0.16
CA LEU A 65 -6.08 -2.05 -0.63
C LEU A 65 -4.97 -1.85 -1.67
N MET A 66 -3.81 -2.47 -1.45
CA MET A 66 -2.60 -2.26 -2.24
C MET A 66 -2.01 -3.59 -2.70
N ILE A 67 -1.46 -3.59 -3.92
CA ILE A 67 -0.62 -4.69 -4.43
C ILE A 67 0.73 -4.10 -4.82
N ALA A 68 1.81 -4.67 -4.32
CA ALA A 68 3.16 -4.18 -4.58
C ALA A 68 4.08 -5.23 -5.22
N HIS A 69 5.02 -4.74 -6.03
CA HIS A 69 6.12 -5.50 -6.63
C HIS A 69 7.44 -4.90 -6.19
N PHE A 70 8.36 -5.76 -5.77
CA PHE A 70 9.74 -5.42 -5.39
C PHE A 70 10.70 -6.22 -6.27
N PRO A 71 11.05 -5.76 -7.49
CA PRO A 71 11.78 -6.55 -8.49
C PRO A 71 13.12 -7.05 -8.00
N LYS A 72 13.87 -6.21 -7.29
CA LYS A 72 15.21 -6.58 -6.77
C LYS A 72 15.15 -7.65 -5.69
N ARG A 73 14.06 -7.72 -4.94
CA ARG A 73 13.79 -8.76 -3.94
C ARG A 73 13.14 -9.99 -4.56
N LYS A 74 12.87 -9.99 -5.88
CA LYS A 74 12.10 -11.03 -6.59
C LYS A 74 10.74 -11.32 -5.93
N SER A 75 10.16 -10.32 -5.26
CA SER A 75 8.86 -10.38 -4.59
C SER A 75 7.82 -9.65 -5.42
N PHE A 76 6.83 -10.39 -5.91
CA PHE A 76 5.80 -9.86 -6.78
C PHE A 76 4.40 -10.18 -6.25
N GLY A 77 3.51 -9.19 -6.35
CA GLY A 77 2.11 -9.36 -5.98
C GLY A 77 1.86 -9.41 -4.49
N GLN A 78 2.69 -8.73 -3.68
CA GLN A 78 2.47 -8.63 -2.25
C GLN A 78 1.19 -7.85 -1.97
N VAL A 79 0.26 -8.47 -1.26
CA VAL A 79 -1.04 -7.89 -0.91
C VAL A 79 -0.94 -7.22 0.45
N GLN A 80 -1.44 -5.97 0.52
CA GLN A 80 -1.53 -5.20 1.76
C GLN A 80 -2.93 -4.56 1.87
N VAL A 81 -3.51 -4.63 3.05
CA VAL A 81 -4.66 -3.83 3.46
C VAL A 81 -4.20 -2.86 4.55
N LYS A 82 -4.24 -1.57 4.29
CA LYS A 82 -4.05 -0.54 5.32
C LYS A 82 -5.41 -0.19 5.88
N ALA A 83 -5.58 -0.32 7.20
CA ALA A 83 -6.87 -0.11 7.86
C ALA A 83 -7.11 1.37 8.22
N GLY A 84 -6.03 2.19 8.32
CA GLY A 84 -6.10 3.58 8.77
C GLY A 84 -6.35 3.73 10.29
N PHE A 85 -6.20 2.65 11.06
CA PHE A 85 -6.24 2.61 12.52
C PHE A 85 -5.42 1.43 13.03
N ALA A 86 -4.95 1.52 14.26
CA ALA A 86 -4.19 0.43 14.88
C ALA A 86 -5.07 -0.82 15.04
N LEU A 87 -4.67 -1.90 14.39
CA LEU A 87 -5.33 -3.20 14.46
C LEU A 87 -5.10 -3.83 15.83
N LYS A 88 -6.06 -4.59 16.32
CA LYS A 88 -5.92 -5.35 17.57
C LYS A 88 -4.76 -6.33 17.43
N LYS A 89 -3.85 -6.31 18.41
CA LYS A 89 -2.67 -7.18 18.43
C LYS A 89 -3.07 -8.65 18.27
N GLY A 90 -2.43 -9.36 17.33
CA GLY A 90 -2.70 -10.76 17.03
C GLY A 90 -4.00 -11.02 16.27
N ALA A 91 -4.78 -9.98 15.92
CA ALA A 91 -5.94 -10.16 15.04
C ALA A 91 -5.49 -10.45 13.61
N LYS A 92 -6.40 -11.00 12.82
CA LYS A 92 -6.28 -11.12 11.38
C LYS A 92 -7.25 -10.14 10.72
N VAL A 93 -6.86 -9.58 9.57
CA VAL A 93 -7.78 -8.87 8.69
C VAL A 93 -8.36 -9.89 7.71
N GLU A 94 -9.68 -9.99 7.67
CA GLU A 94 -10.37 -10.87 6.72
C GLU A 94 -10.59 -10.10 5.42
N LEU A 95 -10.02 -10.62 4.32
CA LEU A 95 -10.24 -10.11 2.96
C LEU A 95 -11.16 -11.09 2.21
N ALA A 96 -12.42 -10.71 2.05
CA ALA A 96 -13.42 -11.49 1.34
C ALA A 96 -13.52 -11.04 -0.11
N VAL A 97 -13.46 -11.98 -1.07
CA VAL A 97 -13.63 -11.75 -2.51
C VAL A 97 -14.51 -12.84 -3.09
N GLY A 98 -15.72 -12.50 -3.50
CA GLY A 98 -16.73 -13.47 -3.91
C GLY A 98 -17.03 -14.46 -2.76
N THR A 99 -16.80 -15.74 -2.99
CA THR A 99 -17.01 -16.81 -1.99
C THR A 99 -15.75 -17.14 -1.17
N LYS A 100 -14.60 -16.52 -1.49
CA LYS A 100 -13.33 -16.80 -0.81
C LYS A 100 -13.07 -15.76 0.27
N THR A 101 -12.51 -16.21 1.41
CA THR A 101 -12.04 -15.34 2.49
C THR A 101 -10.61 -15.70 2.85
N PHE A 102 -9.74 -14.71 2.85
CA PHE A 102 -8.32 -14.80 3.20
C PHE A 102 -8.08 -14.11 4.54
N LYS A 103 -7.13 -14.62 5.34
CA LYS A 103 -6.83 -14.10 6.68
C LYS A 103 -5.44 -13.48 6.72
N LEU A 104 -5.35 -12.19 6.44
CA LEU A 104 -4.10 -11.45 6.39
C LEU A 104 -3.51 -11.25 7.80
N ALA A 105 -2.20 -11.35 7.92
CA ALA A 105 -1.48 -11.10 9.17
C ALA A 105 -1.41 -9.60 9.46
N ALA A 106 -1.93 -9.17 10.63
CA ALA A 106 -1.93 -7.78 11.04
C ALA A 106 -0.59 -7.37 11.66
N ASP A 107 -0.09 -6.19 11.25
CA ASP A 107 1.06 -5.50 11.82
C ASP A 107 0.77 -3.98 11.86
N GLY A 108 0.71 -3.40 13.06
CA GLY A 108 0.37 -2.00 13.26
C GLY A 108 -1.02 -1.64 12.71
N ASP A 109 -1.08 -0.77 11.71
CA ASP A 109 -2.31 -0.33 11.03
C ASP A 109 -2.54 -1.02 9.68
N ALA A 110 -1.71 -2.00 9.33
CA ALA A 110 -1.77 -2.74 8.09
C ALA A 110 -1.84 -4.25 8.30
N ALA A 111 -2.24 -4.98 7.26
CA ALA A 111 -2.23 -6.44 7.23
C ALA A 111 -1.76 -6.93 5.87
N TYR A 112 -1.08 -8.08 5.87
CA TYR A 112 -0.35 -8.59 4.72
C TYR A 112 -0.70 -10.07 4.45
N GLY A 113 -0.70 -10.46 3.18
CA GLY A 113 -0.63 -11.86 2.81
C GLY A 113 0.69 -12.49 3.26
N GLU A 114 0.62 -13.65 3.90
CA GLU A 114 1.75 -14.22 4.66
C GLU A 114 2.89 -14.75 3.76
N ASN A 115 2.55 -15.20 2.53
CA ASN A 115 3.54 -15.80 1.63
C ASN A 115 3.15 -15.64 0.15
N ALA A 116 4.08 -15.98 -0.75
CA ALA A 116 3.87 -15.83 -2.19
C ALA A 116 2.70 -16.67 -2.75
N LYS A 117 2.44 -17.86 -2.19
CA LYS A 117 1.34 -18.74 -2.61
C LYS A 117 -0.01 -18.09 -2.27
N GLU A 118 -0.18 -17.66 -1.02
CA GLU A 118 -1.39 -16.98 -0.56
C GLU A 118 -1.63 -15.68 -1.34
N ASN A 119 -0.60 -14.85 -1.52
CA ASN A 119 -0.69 -13.63 -2.34
C ASN A 119 -1.13 -13.96 -3.77
N GLY A 120 -0.64 -15.05 -4.37
CA GLY A 120 -1.06 -15.51 -5.69
C GLY A 120 -2.55 -15.91 -5.74
N GLU A 121 -3.03 -16.60 -4.72
CA GLU A 121 -4.44 -16.99 -4.59
C GLU A 121 -5.36 -15.77 -4.41
N ILE A 122 -4.93 -14.78 -3.59
CA ILE A 122 -5.64 -13.51 -3.43
C ILE A 122 -5.70 -12.75 -4.75
N LEU A 123 -4.58 -12.61 -5.46
CA LEU A 123 -4.54 -11.94 -6.77
C LEU A 123 -5.46 -12.59 -7.79
N ALA A 124 -5.51 -13.92 -7.83
CA ALA A 124 -6.42 -14.65 -8.71
C ALA A 124 -7.89 -14.36 -8.37
N ALA A 125 -8.23 -14.32 -7.06
CA ALA A 125 -9.56 -13.95 -6.61
C ALA A 125 -9.92 -12.51 -6.96
N LEU A 126 -9.01 -11.55 -6.72
CA LEU A 126 -9.20 -10.13 -7.04
C LEU A 126 -9.41 -9.89 -8.54
N LYS A 127 -8.68 -10.63 -9.42
CA LYS A 127 -8.87 -10.55 -10.88
C LYS A 127 -10.23 -11.05 -11.33
N ALA A 128 -10.79 -12.04 -10.66
CA ALA A 128 -12.08 -12.65 -11.01
C ALA A 128 -13.28 -11.99 -10.32
N GLY A 129 -13.05 -11.23 -9.24
CA GLY A 129 -14.08 -10.63 -8.41
C GLY A 129 -14.60 -9.30 -8.97
N LYS A 130 -15.74 -8.85 -8.43
CA LYS A 130 -16.32 -7.53 -8.69
C LYS A 130 -16.03 -6.53 -7.56
N SER A 131 -15.86 -7.05 -6.35
CA SER A 131 -15.52 -6.28 -5.16
C SER A 131 -14.76 -7.12 -4.16
N ALA A 132 -13.98 -6.47 -3.31
CA ALA A 132 -13.32 -7.06 -2.15
C ALA A 132 -13.78 -6.36 -0.88
N ALA A 133 -14.02 -7.09 0.19
CA ALA A 133 -14.38 -6.54 1.50
C ALA A 133 -13.29 -6.88 2.52
N ALA A 134 -12.62 -5.86 3.07
CA ALA A 134 -11.63 -6.03 4.13
C ALA A 134 -12.27 -5.73 5.49
N THR A 135 -12.23 -6.71 6.41
CA THR A 135 -12.74 -6.57 7.76
C THR A 135 -11.58 -6.47 8.74
N GLY A 136 -11.38 -5.28 9.32
CA GLY A 136 -10.40 -5.01 10.35
C GLY A 136 -11.04 -4.87 11.74
N LEU A 137 -10.35 -5.36 12.77
CA LEU A 137 -10.74 -5.20 14.16
C LEU A 137 -9.79 -4.22 14.84
N PRO A 138 -10.27 -3.01 15.25
CA PRO A 138 -9.46 -2.08 16.03
C PRO A 138 -9.20 -2.62 17.44
N GLY A 139 -8.20 -2.06 18.13
CA GLY A 139 -7.90 -2.40 19.53
C GLY A 139 -9.10 -2.18 20.45
N THR A 140 -9.91 -1.17 20.15
CA THR A 140 -11.17 -0.85 20.84
C THR A 140 -12.23 -0.44 19.84
N GLY A 141 -13.48 -0.80 20.07
CA GLY A 141 -14.62 -0.46 19.21
C GLY A 141 -15.07 -1.60 18.30
N PRO A 142 -16.04 -1.32 17.43
CA PRO A 142 -16.60 -2.31 16.53
C PRO A 142 -15.64 -2.65 15.38
N LYS A 143 -15.87 -3.79 14.72
CA LYS A 143 -15.21 -4.11 13.45
C LYS A 143 -15.55 -3.07 12.39
N ILE A 144 -14.58 -2.80 11.53
CA ILE A 144 -14.71 -1.91 10.38
C ILE A 144 -14.63 -2.75 9.12
N VAL A 145 -15.55 -2.53 8.19
CA VAL A 145 -15.56 -3.23 6.91
C VAL A 145 -15.40 -2.21 5.78
N ASP A 146 -14.34 -2.34 5.01
CA ASP A 146 -14.05 -1.53 3.84
C ASP A 146 -14.32 -2.32 2.57
N THR A 147 -15.12 -1.76 1.67
CA THR A 147 -15.44 -2.39 0.38
C THR A 147 -14.72 -1.66 -0.74
N TYR A 148 -13.91 -2.40 -1.49
CA TYR A 148 -13.12 -1.94 -2.63
C TYR A 148 -13.71 -2.46 -3.93
N PRO A 149 -14.04 -1.60 -4.91
CA PRO A 149 -14.43 -2.04 -6.25
C PRO A 149 -13.21 -2.61 -6.99
N LEU A 150 -13.42 -3.65 -7.79
CA LEU A 150 -12.35 -4.30 -8.54
C LEU A 150 -12.36 -3.94 -10.03
N ASP A 151 -13.26 -3.01 -10.44
CA ASP A 151 -13.20 -2.43 -11.77
C ASP A 151 -11.85 -1.73 -11.99
N GLY A 152 -11.18 -2.06 -13.09
CA GLY A 152 -9.85 -1.55 -13.41
C GLY A 152 -8.67 -2.29 -12.75
N PHE A 153 -8.91 -3.15 -11.73
CA PHE A 153 -7.83 -3.88 -11.03
C PHE A 153 -6.88 -4.62 -11.97
N GLY A 154 -7.42 -5.40 -12.91
CA GLY A 154 -6.60 -6.17 -13.86
C GLY A 154 -5.74 -5.29 -14.76
N LYS A 155 -6.27 -4.13 -15.22
CA LYS A 155 -5.52 -3.17 -16.04
C LYS A 155 -4.42 -2.49 -15.22
N ALA A 156 -4.72 -2.06 -14.00
CA ALA A 156 -3.74 -1.46 -13.09
C ALA A 156 -2.60 -2.44 -12.74
N LEU A 157 -2.95 -3.71 -12.43
CA LEU A 157 -1.96 -4.75 -12.16
C LEU A 157 -1.06 -5.00 -13.37
N ALA A 158 -1.62 -5.09 -14.59
CA ALA A 158 -0.84 -5.24 -15.82
C ALA A 158 0.13 -4.07 -16.05
N ALA A 159 -0.24 -2.85 -15.67
CA ALA A 159 0.65 -1.69 -15.78
C ALA A 159 1.89 -1.83 -14.89
N ILE A 160 1.74 -2.26 -13.64
CA ILE A 160 2.89 -2.49 -12.76
C ILE A 160 3.64 -3.78 -13.08
N ASP A 161 2.97 -4.83 -13.57
CA ASP A 161 3.62 -6.04 -14.08
C ASP A 161 4.62 -5.66 -15.19
N LYS A 162 4.18 -4.83 -16.16
CA LYS A 162 5.01 -4.33 -17.26
C LYS A 162 6.16 -3.45 -16.76
N GLU A 163 5.87 -2.46 -15.91
CA GLU A 163 6.85 -1.47 -15.44
C GLU A 163 7.93 -2.11 -14.55
N CYS A 164 7.55 -3.05 -13.69
CA CYS A 164 8.46 -3.77 -12.79
C CYS A 164 8.94 -5.13 -13.31
N GLY A 165 8.67 -5.48 -14.56
CA GLY A 165 9.23 -6.65 -15.26
C GLY A 165 8.76 -7.99 -14.72
N ARG A 166 7.55 -8.08 -14.19
CA ARG A 166 6.92 -9.36 -13.84
C ARG A 166 6.45 -10.04 -15.14
N LYS A 167 6.96 -11.24 -15.37
CA LYS A 167 6.53 -12.09 -16.50
C LYS A 167 5.39 -13.00 -16.09
#